data_c6ffab7c90abb62f48eeb6e884e4b94d
#
_entry.id   c6ffab7c90abb62f48eeb6e884e4b94d
#
_cell.length_a   1.000
_cell.length_b   1.000
_cell.length_c   1.000
_cell.angle_alpha   90.00
_cell.angle_beta   90.00
_cell.angle_gamma   90.00
#
_symmetry.space_group_name_H-M   'P 1'
#
loop_
_entity.id
_entity.type
_entity.pdbx_description
1 polymer ?
#
loop_
_entity_poly.entity_id
_entity_poly.type
_entity_poly.pdbx_seq_one_letter_code
_entity_poly.pdbx_strand_id
1 'polypeptide(L)'
;LYPVKCIRMTVGEIQQKLLEYQKAGKRIFITSSFQTHSIPLLHIIKGSNVPVDFYFINTGFHFAETLVFRDQIANQLNLEVKNIRPLVSKHHQKDNQGQFHFASDPDYCCYLNKTQPMDPLLQEYDVWISGVRADQSEVRKSMQTEQSAPNNTVRFHPILDWSSKDIYNYRKKFNLP
;
A
#
# COMPACT_ATOMS: atom_id res chain seq x y z
N LEU A 1 -2.42 -31.91 7.83
CA LEU A 1 -1.66 -30.68 8.03
C LEU A 1 -2.67 -29.56 8.26
N TYR A 2 -2.85 -29.15 9.52
CA TYR A 2 -3.68 -27.99 9.86
C TYR A 2 -2.98 -26.73 9.33
N PRO A 3 -3.69 -25.81 8.67
CA PRO A 3 -3.09 -24.55 8.27
C PRO A 3 -2.63 -23.81 9.53
N VAL A 4 -1.36 -23.44 9.58
CA VAL A 4 -0.82 -22.59 10.64
C VAL A 4 -1.67 -21.31 10.60
N LYS A 5 -2.49 -21.12 11.65
CA LYS A 5 -3.30 -19.91 11.79
C LYS A 5 -2.32 -18.75 11.87
N CYS A 6 -2.25 -17.96 10.83
CA CYS A 6 -1.41 -16.76 10.82
C CYS A 6 -1.83 -15.89 12.00
N ILE A 7 -0.92 -15.68 12.96
CA ILE A 7 -1.22 -14.91 14.16
C ILE A 7 -1.21 -13.45 13.75
N ARG A 8 -2.32 -12.76 13.99
CA ARG A 8 -2.45 -11.33 13.73
C ARG A 8 -1.31 -10.55 14.38
N MET A 9 -0.52 -9.83 13.61
CA MET A 9 0.54 -8.97 14.14
C MET A 9 -0.05 -7.84 14.98
N THR A 10 0.50 -7.65 16.17
CA THR A 10 0.22 -6.47 17.01
C THR A 10 0.96 -5.24 16.48
N VAL A 11 0.57 -4.05 16.93
CA VAL A 11 1.27 -2.80 16.60
C VAL A 11 2.76 -2.87 16.96
N GLY A 12 3.07 -3.42 18.16
CA GLY A 12 4.45 -3.58 18.63
C GLY A 12 5.28 -4.51 17.74
N GLU A 13 4.69 -5.63 17.30
CA GLU A 13 5.36 -6.57 16.40
C GLU A 13 5.61 -5.96 15.00
N ILE A 14 4.66 -5.18 14.50
CA ILE A 14 4.84 -4.43 13.24
C ILE A 14 6.01 -3.46 13.35
N GLN A 15 6.04 -2.66 14.42
CA GLN A 15 7.12 -1.69 14.65
C GLN A 15 8.47 -2.35 14.88
N GLN A 16 8.49 -3.47 15.61
CA GLN A 16 9.70 -4.27 15.81
C GLN A 16 10.24 -4.82 14.49
N LYS A 17 9.37 -5.30 13.61
CA LYS A 17 9.76 -5.80 12.29
C LYS A 17 10.37 -4.69 11.41
N LEU A 18 9.82 -3.48 11.47
CA LEU A 18 10.38 -2.32 10.77
C LEU A 18 11.78 -1.97 11.28
N LEU A 19 11.99 -2.02 12.60
CA LEU A 19 13.31 -1.81 13.21
C LEU A 19 14.32 -2.89 12.79
N GLU A 20 13.90 -4.14 12.64
CA GLU A 20 14.75 -5.22 12.12
C GLU A 20 15.21 -4.94 10.69
N TYR A 21 14.30 -4.52 9.80
CA TYR A 21 14.66 -4.11 8.44
C TYR A 21 15.63 -2.94 8.44
N GLN A 22 15.39 -1.92 9.26
CA GLN A 22 16.30 -0.77 9.40
C GLN A 22 17.69 -1.18 9.87
N LYS A 23 17.78 -2.03 10.91
CA LYS A 23 19.06 -2.57 11.41
C LYS A 23 19.82 -3.39 10.38
N ALA A 24 19.09 -4.07 9.49
CA ALA A 24 19.65 -4.80 8.36
C ALA A 24 20.05 -3.88 7.17
N GLY A 25 19.94 -2.57 7.31
CA GLY A 25 20.27 -1.60 6.26
C GLY A 25 19.29 -1.58 5.09
N LYS A 26 18.06 -2.09 5.27
CA LYS A 26 17.06 -2.19 4.22
C LYS A 26 16.37 -0.84 3.97
N ARG A 27 16.22 -0.47 2.70
CA ARG A 27 15.42 0.68 2.29
C ARG A 27 13.96 0.26 2.18
N ILE A 28 13.07 1.02 2.81
CA ILE A 28 11.66 0.64 2.99
C ILE A 28 10.77 1.72 2.37
N PHE A 29 9.76 1.29 1.62
CA PHE A 29 8.70 2.18 1.17
C PHE A 29 7.32 1.54 1.38
N ILE A 30 6.30 2.38 1.39
CA ILE A 30 4.90 1.97 1.43
C ILE A 30 4.14 2.62 0.28
N THR A 31 3.24 1.85 -0.34
CA THR A 31 2.19 2.40 -1.19
C THR A 31 0.87 2.38 -0.46
N SER A 32 0.14 3.48 -0.50
CA SER A 32 -1.18 3.59 0.14
C SER A 32 -2.18 4.29 -0.78
N SER A 33 -3.44 3.84 -0.71
CA SER A 33 -4.58 4.52 -1.33
C SER A 33 -5.06 5.73 -0.53
N PHE A 34 -4.59 5.91 0.69
CA PHE A 34 -5.06 6.93 1.65
C PHE A 34 -6.57 6.88 1.93
N GLN A 35 -7.23 5.78 1.60
CA GLN A 35 -8.60 5.56 2.01
C GLN A 35 -8.66 5.27 3.52
N THR A 36 -9.83 5.48 4.11
CA THR A 36 -10.08 5.35 5.54
C THR A 36 -9.50 4.08 6.18
N HIS A 37 -9.58 2.94 5.49
CA HIS A 37 -9.05 1.66 5.99
C HIS A 37 -7.52 1.55 5.93
N SER A 38 -6.84 2.44 5.20
CA SER A 38 -5.37 2.47 5.10
C SER A 38 -4.72 3.34 6.19
N ILE A 39 -5.48 4.24 6.81
CA ILE A 39 -4.97 5.22 7.78
C ILE A 39 -4.32 4.57 9.00
N PRO A 40 -4.87 3.49 9.61
CA PRO A 40 -4.22 2.81 10.72
C PRO A 40 -2.79 2.37 10.41
N LEU A 41 -2.55 1.79 9.25
CA LEU A 41 -1.22 1.35 8.86
C LEU A 41 -0.25 2.53 8.71
N LEU A 42 -0.68 3.61 8.06
CA LEU A 42 0.13 4.84 7.94
C LEU A 42 0.51 5.40 9.32
N HIS A 43 -0.44 5.44 10.25
CA HIS A 43 -0.23 5.90 11.62
C HIS A 43 0.76 4.99 12.38
N ILE A 44 0.62 3.66 12.27
CA ILE A 44 1.52 2.69 12.91
C ILE A 44 2.95 2.86 12.38
N ILE A 45 3.11 2.96 11.05
CA ILE A 45 4.44 3.11 10.43
C ILE A 45 5.08 4.42 10.84
N LYS A 46 4.34 5.53 10.80
CA LYS A 46 4.85 6.83 11.25
C LYS A 46 5.28 6.79 12.71
N GLY A 47 4.50 6.13 13.57
CA GLY A 47 4.80 5.97 15.00
C GLY A 47 6.00 5.06 15.31
N SER A 48 6.51 4.30 14.34
CA SER A 48 7.72 3.47 14.52
C SER A 48 9.02 4.28 14.54
N ASN A 49 8.99 5.51 14.02
CA ASN A 49 10.16 6.36 13.79
C ASN A 49 11.24 5.73 12.88
N VAL A 50 10.91 4.67 12.15
CA VAL A 50 11.77 4.07 11.13
C VAL A 50 11.64 4.88 9.83
N PRO A 51 12.75 5.17 9.13
CA PRO A 51 12.69 5.83 7.83
C PRO A 51 11.93 4.99 6.81
N VAL A 52 10.77 5.45 6.39
CA VAL A 52 9.93 4.83 5.36
C VAL A 52 9.48 5.90 4.39
N ASP A 53 9.64 5.67 3.09
CA ASP A 53 9.13 6.56 2.06
C ASP A 53 7.66 6.24 1.76
N PHE A 54 6.81 7.27 1.76
CA PHE A 54 5.37 7.13 1.54
C PHE A 54 5.02 7.51 0.11
N TYR A 55 4.35 6.59 -0.60
CA TYR A 55 3.95 6.77 -1.98
C TYR A 55 2.45 6.64 -2.18
N PHE A 56 1.92 7.49 -3.04
CA PHE A 56 0.57 7.41 -3.57
C PHE A 56 0.61 7.12 -5.07
N ILE A 57 -0.11 6.08 -5.52
CA ILE A 57 -0.21 5.76 -6.94
C ILE A 57 -1.28 6.70 -7.55
N ASN A 58 -0.81 7.77 -8.18
CA ASN A 58 -1.67 8.75 -8.82
C ASN A 58 -1.90 8.39 -10.29
N THR A 59 -2.95 7.63 -10.54
CA THR A 59 -3.32 7.15 -11.87
C THR A 59 -3.85 8.25 -12.80
N GLY A 60 -4.21 9.42 -12.25
CA GLY A 60 -4.92 10.48 -12.98
C GLY A 60 -6.43 10.25 -13.14
N PHE A 61 -6.95 9.11 -12.66
CA PHE A 61 -8.39 8.77 -12.68
C PHE A 61 -9.08 8.97 -11.32
N HIS A 62 -8.38 9.48 -10.31
CA HIS A 62 -8.95 9.75 -9.00
C HIS A 62 -9.93 10.93 -9.04
N PHE A 63 -10.95 10.86 -8.21
CA PHE A 63 -11.78 12.02 -7.92
C PHE A 63 -10.97 13.11 -7.18
N ALA A 64 -11.33 14.36 -7.36
CA ALA A 64 -10.67 15.49 -6.70
C ALA A 64 -10.71 15.36 -5.16
N GLU A 65 -11.81 14.88 -4.63
CA GLU A 65 -12.03 14.64 -3.19
C GLU A 65 -11.04 13.63 -2.62
N THR A 66 -10.68 12.59 -3.41
CA THR A 66 -9.67 11.59 -3.01
C THR A 66 -8.30 12.25 -2.82
N LEU A 67 -7.93 13.15 -3.72
CA LEU A 67 -6.66 13.86 -3.65
C LEU A 67 -6.63 14.84 -2.46
N VAL A 68 -7.73 15.57 -2.25
CA VAL A 68 -7.88 16.47 -1.10
C VAL A 68 -7.80 15.69 0.22
N PHE A 69 -8.52 14.58 0.33
CA PHE A 69 -8.49 13.73 1.52
C PHE A 69 -7.09 13.14 1.78
N ARG A 70 -6.39 12.68 0.74
CA ARG A 70 -5.00 12.25 0.85
C ARG A 70 -4.11 13.33 1.45
N ASP A 71 -4.23 14.58 0.97
CA ASP A 71 -3.41 15.70 1.45
C ASP A 71 -3.76 16.07 2.90
N GLN A 72 -5.05 16.01 3.28
CA GLN A 72 -5.47 16.19 4.67
C GLN A 72 -4.86 15.14 5.60
N ILE A 73 -4.88 13.86 5.22
CA ILE A 73 -4.26 12.78 6.00
C ILE A 73 -2.75 12.93 6.07
N ALA A 74 -2.10 13.27 4.96
CA ALA A 74 -0.66 13.52 4.93
C ALA A 74 -0.27 14.63 5.90
N ASN A 75 -0.99 15.75 5.92
CA ASN A 75 -0.77 16.84 6.84
C ASN A 75 -1.04 16.42 8.30
N GLN A 76 -2.16 15.75 8.56
CA GLN A 76 -2.54 15.32 9.92
C GLN A 76 -1.51 14.36 10.54
N LEU A 77 -0.96 13.46 9.74
CA LEU A 77 0.03 12.48 10.18
C LEU A 77 1.48 12.97 9.98
N ASN A 78 1.67 14.18 9.49
CA ASN A 78 2.99 14.76 9.15
C ASN A 78 3.80 13.81 8.25
N LEU A 79 3.19 13.40 7.12
CA LEU A 79 3.80 12.52 6.11
C LEU A 79 4.23 13.34 4.89
N GLU A 80 5.44 13.09 4.41
CA GLU A 80 5.84 13.50 3.06
C GLU A 80 5.42 12.42 2.08
N VAL A 81 4.43 12.73 1.21
CA VAL A 81 3.86 11.79 0.27
C VAL A 81 4.35 12.07 -1.14
N LYS A 82 5.03 11.08 -1.71
CA LYS A 82 5.50 11.10 -3.10
C LYS A 82 4.46 10.48 -4.04
N ASN A 83 4.32 11.02 -5.24
CA ASN A 83 3.40 10.47 -6.24
C ASN A 83 4.14 9.53 -7.19
N ILE A 84 3.58 8.33 -7.38
CA ILE A 84 3.90 7.45 -8.50
C ILE A 84 2.89 7.76 -9.62
N ARG A 85 3.37 8.00 -10.83
CA ARG A 85 2.51 8.30 -11.98
C ARG A 85 2.76 7.29 -13.11
N PRO A 86 1.73 6.92 -13.88
CA PRO A 86 1.90 6.15 -15.10
C PRO A 86 2.82 6.87 -16.09
N LEU A 87 3.60 6.10 -16.83
CA LEU A 87 4.42 6.63 -17.94
C LEU A 87 3.54 7.12 -19.09
N VAL A 88 2.38 6.47 -19.29
CA VAL A 88 1.39 6.85 -20.31
C VAL A 88 0.30 7.68 -19.65
N SER A 89 0.10 8.93 -20.13
CA SER A 89 -0.94 9.80 -19.60
C SER A 89 -2.33 9.20 -19.85
N LYS A 90 -3.30 9.50 -18.97
CA LYS A 90 -4.66 8.97 -19.09
C LYS A 90 -5.32 9.21 -20.45
N HIS A 91 -5.00 10.33 -21.11
CA HIS A 91 -5.58 10.69 -22.40
C HIS A 91 -5.13 9.75 -23.53
N HIS A 92 -3.97 9.11 -23.39
CA HIS A 92 -3.42 8.16 -24.35
C HIS A 92 -3.72 6.70 -23.99
N GLN A 93 -4.39 6.44 -22.85
CA GLN A 93 -4.76 5.09 -22.44
C GLN A 93 -6.07 4.64 -23.08
N LYS A 94 -6.05 4.58 -24.42
CA LYS A 94 -7.21 4.21 -25.25
C LYS A 94 -6.83 3.11 -26.22
N ASP A 95 -7.81 2.29 -26.56
CA ASP A 95 -7.70 1.29 -27.61
C ASP A 95 -7.80 1.91 -29.02
N ASN A 96 -7.71 1.07 -30.05
CA ASN A 96 -7.80 1.47 -31.45
C ASN A 96 -9.19 2.04 -31.85
N GLN A 97 -10.21 1.86 -31.02
CA GLN A 97 -11.56 2.38 -31.20
C GLN A 97 -11.78 3.68 -30.42
N GLY A 98 -10.75 4.17 -29.71
CA GLY A 98 -10.82 5.38 -28.90
C GLY A 98 -11.46 5.20 -27.51
N GLN A 99 -11.75 3.95 -27.11
CA GLN A 99 -12.27 3.66 -25.78
C GLN A 99 -11.12 3.58 -24.76
N PHE A 100 -11.34 4.11 -23.56
CA PHE A 100 -10.37 3.99 -22.48
C PHE A 100 -10.17 2.54 -22.04
N HIS A 101 -8.93 2.14 -21.78
CA HIS A 101 -8.60 0.79 -21.33
C HIS A 101 -9.31 0.37 -20.05
N PHE A 102 -9.71 1.29 -19.17
CA PHE A 102 -10.49 0.91 -17.99
C PHE A 102 -11.85 0.28 -18.34
N ALA A 103 -12.36 0.54 -19.54
CA ALA A 103 -13.61 -0.03 -20.05
C ALA A 103 -13.36 -1.21 -21.00
N SER A 104 -12.37 -1.11 -21.90
CA SER A 104 -12.11 -2.12 -22.95
C SER A 104 -11.14 -3.22 -22.50
N ASP A 105 -10.15 -2.92 -21.65
CA ASP A 105 -9.15 -3.87 -21.13
C ASP A 105 -8.71 -3.45 -19.72
N PRO A 106 -9.51 -3.79 -18.68
CA PRO A 106 -9.23 -3.42 -17.28
C PRO A 106 -7.89 -3.94 -16.75
N ASP A 107 -7.43 -5.11 -17.23
CA ASP A 107 -6.17 -5.71 -16.79
C ASP A 107 -4.98 -4.91 -17.33
N TYR A 108 -5.04 -4.51 -18.60
CA TYR A 108 -4.03 -3.64 -19.19
C TYR A 108 -4.04 -2.23 -18.56
N CYS A 109 -5.23 -1.69 -18.27
CA CYS A 109 -5.36 -0.45 -17.51
C CYS A 109 -4.69 -0.57 -16.14
N CYS A 110 -4.90 -1.68 -15.43
CA CYS A 110 -4.29 -1.93 -14.13
C CYS A 110 -2.76 -2.05 -14.23
N TYR A 111 -2.26 -2.72 -15.25
CA TYR A 111 -0.84 -2.83 -15.53
C TYR A 111 -0.20 -1.45 -15.75
N LEU A 112 -0.73 -0.65 -16.68
CA LEU A 112 -0.19 0.68 -17.01
C LEU A 112 -0.19 1.65 -15.81
N ASN A 113 -1.22 1.57 -14.96
CA ASN A 113 -1.44 2.56 -13.90
C ASN A 113 -0.90 2.15 -12.54
N LYS A 114 -0.72 0.85 -12.28
CA LYS A 114 -0.37 0.35 -10.94
C LYS A 114 0.86 -0.56 -10.94
N THR A 115 1.01 -1.42 -11.94
CA THR A 115 2.11 -2.42 -11.98
C THR A 115 3.37 -1.80 -12.55
N GLN A 116 3.32 -1.33 -13.79
CA GLN A 116 4.47 -0.75 -14.49
C GLN A 116 5.11 0.43 -13.73
N PRO A 117 4.35 1.38 -13.16
CA PRO A 117 4.96 2.50 -12.44
C PRO A 117 5.68 2.11 -11.15
N MET A 118 5.47 0.89 -10.65
CA MET A 118 6.15 0.37 -9.48
C MET A 118 7.56 -0.16 -9.77
N ASP A 119 7.87 -0.51 -11.01
CA ASP A 119 9.13 -1.16 -11.38
C ASP A 119 10.38 -0.39 -10.91
N PRO A 120 10.49 0.95 -11.06
CA PRO A 120 11.64 1.69 -10.56
C PRO A 120 11.80 1.59 -9.03
N LEU A 121 10.71 1.59 -8.28
CA LEU A 121 10.75 1.48 -6.82
C LEU A 121 11.19 0.07 -6.39
N LEU A 122 10.71 -0.97 -7.06
CA LEU A 122 11.12 -2.34 -6.79
C LEU A 122 12.60 -2.62 -7.13
N GLN A 123 13.23 -1.76 -7.94
CA GLN A 123 14.68 -1.79 -8.18
C GLN A 123 15.48 -1.01 -7.13
N GLU A 124 14.87 0.00 -6.53
CA GLU A 124 15.54 0.93 -5.61
C GLU A 124 15.41 0.52 -4.13
N TYR A 125 14.30 -0.12 -3.76
CA TYR A 125 13.97 -0.46 -2.38
C TYR A 125 14.05 -1.96 -2.11
N ASP A 126 14.33 -2.32 -0.87
CA ASP A 126 14.42 -3.72 -0.41
C ASP A 126 13.10 -4.25 0.14
N VAL A 127 12.27 -3.37 0.70
CA VAL A 127 11.01 -3.74 1.35
C VAL A 127 9.88 -2.85 0.86
N TRP A 128 8.81 -3.47 0.38
CA TRP A 128 7.57 -2.82 -0.01
C TRP A 128 6.47 -3.18 0.97
N ILE A 129 6.00 -2.20 1.75
CA ILE A 129 4.88 -2.37 2.66
C ILE A 129 3.57 -2.14 1.89
N SER A 130 2.62 -3.03 2.11
CA SER A 130 1.31 -2.99 1.47
C SER A 130 0.21 -3.22 2.51
N GLY A 131 -0.83 -2.40 2.48
CA GLY A 131 -2.00 -2.47 3.37
C GLY A 131 -3.05 -3.52 2.97
N VAL A 132 -2.62 -4.61 2.34
CA VAL A 132 -3.50 -5.72 1.95
C VAL A 132 -3.98 -6.47 3.17
N ARG A 133 -5.27 -6.86 3.16
CA ARG A 133 -5.88 -7.68 4.20
C ARG A 133 -6.53 -8.92 3.59
N ALA A 134 -6.43 -10.03 4.30
CA ALA A 134 -6.97 -11.32 3.87
C ALA A 134 -8.50 -11.32 3.71
N ASP A 135 -9.22 -10.50 4.51
CA ASP A 135 -10.67 -10.40 4.47
C ASP A 135 -11.24 -9.71 3.21
N GLN A 136 -10.38 -9.13 2.37
CA GLN A 136 -10.80 -8.35 1.20
C GLN A 136 -11.06 -9.20 -0.07
N SER A 137 -10.47 -10.40 -0.18
CA SER A 137 -10.72 -11.33 -1.29
C SER A 137 -10.17 -12.72 -1.02
N GLU A 138 -10.66 -13.74 -1.75
CA GLU A 138 -10.17 -15.13 -1.65
C GLU A 138 -8.67 -15.23 -2.02
N VAL A 139 -8.23 -14.52 -3.05
CA VAL A 139 -6.82 -14.50 -3.46
C VAL A 139 -5.92 -13.98 -2.33
N ARG A 140 -6.39 -12.99 -1.57
CA ARG A 140 -5.62 -12.39 -0.46
C ARG A 140 -5.55 -13.27 0.77
N LYS A 141 -6.49 -14.22 0.94
CA LYS A 141 -6.45 -15.21 2.03
C LYS A 141 -5.27 -16.18 1.92
N SER A 142 -4.75 -16.39 0.72
CA SER A 142 -3.57 -17.23 0.48
C SER A 142 -2.24 -16.50 0.58
N MET A 143 -2.25 -15.18 0.77
CA MET A 143 -1.03 -14.39 0.92
C MET A 143 -0.35 -14.65 2.27
N GLN A 144 0.95 -14.36 2.31
CA GLN A 144 1.77 -14.44 3.53
C GLN A 144 2.12 -13.04 4.01
N THR A 145 2.42 -12.91 5.30
CA THR A 145 2.87 -11.63 5.90
C THR A 145 4.10 -11.07 5.21
N GLU A 146 5.04 -11.93 4.84
CA GLU A 146 6.18 -11.60 3.97
C GLU A 146 6.19 -12.53 2.78
N GLN A 147 6.35 -11.98 1.60
CA GLN A 147 6.49 -12.77 0.36
C GLN A 147 7.43 -12.06 -0.62
N SER A 148 8.02 -12.84 -1.52
CA SER A 148 8.91 -12.32 -2.55
C SER A 148 8.14 -11.42 -3.52
N ALA A 149 8.79 -10.34 -3.93
CA ALA A 149 8.39 -9.45 -5.02
C ALA A 149 9.52 -9.39 -6.07
N PRO A 150 9.27 -8.80 -7.25
CA PRO A 150 10.32 -8.63 -8.25
C PRO A 150 11.58 -7.94 -7.70
N ASN A 151 12.74 -8.23 -8.32
CA ASN A 151 14.05 -7.66 -7.97
C ASN A 151 14.52 -7.96 -6.53
N ASN A 152 14.16 -9.12 -5.99
CA ASN A 152 14.48 -9.54 -4.61
C ASN A 152 13.90 -8.63 -3.52
N THR A 153 12.92 -7.79 -3.87
CA THR A 153 12.19 -6.99 -2.89
C THR A 153 11.30 -7.90 -2.04
N VAL A 154 11.24 -7.66 -0.75
CA VAL A 154 10.30 -8.31 0.17
C VAL A 154 9.01 -7.48 0.17
N ARG A 155 7.88 -8.12 -0.13
CA ARG A 155 6.57 -7.52 0.06
C ARG A 155 6.06 -7.87 1.44
N PHE A 156 5.86 -6.86 2.29
CA PHE A 156 5.44 -7.00 3.67
C PHE A 156 3.99 -6.55 3.86
N HIS A 157 3.16 -7.43 4.41
CA HIS A 157 1.74 -7.22 4.66
C HIS A 157 1.44 -7.22 6.17
N PRO A 158 1.79 -6.16 6.91
CA PRO A 158 1.74 -6.18 8.37
C PRO A 158 0.34 -6.30 8.95
N ILE A 159 -0.68 -5.89 8.21
CA ILE A 159 -2.08 -5.96 8.65
C ILE A 159 -2.89 -7.03 7.90
N LEU A 160 -2.23 -8.04 7.32
CA LEU A 160 -2.88 -9.07 6.52
C LEU A 160 -4.05 -9.73 7.25
N ASP A 161 -3.86 -10.07 8.52
CA ASP A 161 -4.85 -10.77 9.37
C ASP A 161 -5.71 -9.82 10.22
N TRP A 162 -5.64 -8.51 9.95
CA TRP A 162 -6.53 -7.55 10.57
C TRP A 162 -7.91 -7.56 9.93
N SER A 163 -8.95 -7.68 10.75
CA SER A 163 -10.34 -7.56 10.30
C SER A 163 -10.77 -6.08 10.13
N SER A 164 -11.90 -5.88 9.46
CA SER A 164 -12.53 -4.55 9.39
C SER A 164 -12.85 -3.99 10.77
N LYS A 165 -13.17 -4.86 11.75
CA LYS A 165 -13.40 -4.49 13.14
C LYS A 165 -12.11 -3.99 13.82
N ASP A 166 -10.97 -4.63 13.53
CA ASP A 166 -9.67 -4.19 14.07
C ASP A 166 -9.30 -2.81 13.55
N ILE A 167 -9.49 -2.56 12.25
CA ILE A 167 -9.29 -1.26 11.62
C ILE A 167 -10.16 -0.19 12.28
N TYR A 168 -11.46 -0.49 12.43
CA TYR A 168 -12.41 0.43 13.08
C TYR A 168 -12.00 0.75 14.51
N ASN A 169 -11.70 -0.26 15.33
CA ASN A 169 -11.31 -0.11 16.72
C ASN A 169 -10.02 0.70 16.88
N TYR A 170 -9.05 0.46 16.00
CA TYR A 170 -7.80 1.21 15.99
C TYR A 170 -8.04 2.69 15.68
N ARG A 171 -8.82 2.99 14.62
CA ARG A 171 -9.17 4.36 14.26
C ARG A 171 -9.88 5.08 15.41
N LYS A 172 -10.86 4.44 16.03
CA LYS A 172 -11.59 4.99 17.19
C LYS A 172 -10.65 5.28 18.37
N LYS A 173 -9.76 4.35 18.69
CA LYS A 173 -8.78 4.48 19.78
C LYS A 173 -7.86 5.69 19.63
N PHE A 174 -7.44 5.98 18.41
CA PHE A 174 -6.48 7.06 18.11
C PHE A 174 -7.14 8.29 17.48
N ASN A 175 -8.47 8.35 17.46
CA ASN A 175 -9.26 9.45 16.89
C ASN A 175 -8.82 9.78 15.44
N LEU A 176 -8.63 8.73 14.63
CA LEU A 176 -8.25 8.85 13.22
C LEU A 176 -9.50 8.94 12.33
N PRO A 177 -9.42 9.67 11.18
CA PRO A 177 -10.52 9.83 10.23
C PRO A 177 -11.01 8.51 9.64
#